data_c99fd11a3438c4150c5d25559ff16783
#
_entry.id   c99fd11a3438c4150c5d25559ff16783
#
_cell.length_a   1.000
_cell.length_b   1.000
_cell.length_c   1.000
_cell.angle_alpha   90.00
_cell.angle_beta   90.00
_cell.angle_gamma   90.00
#
_symmetry.space_group_name_H-M   'P 1'
#
loop_
_entity.id
_entity.type
_entity.pdbx_description
1 polymer ?
#
loop_
_entity_poly.entity_id
_entity_poly.type
_entity_poly.pdbx_seq_one_letter_code
_entity_poly.pdbx_strand_id
1 'polypeptide(L)'
;MKAAVVRKNCDGYFDVKDVTLRDLKPGEALVKIEYCGLCHTDIHVAAGDFGKAPGRITGHEGVGRVVKVGPNVTSLKIGDRVSVAWFFSGCGHCEYCITGNE
;
A
#
# COMPACT_ATOMS: atom_id res chain seq x y z
N MET A 1 -6.96 -11.51 -6.62
CA MET A 1 -5.94 -10.53 -7.05
C MET A 1 -4.55 -11.13 -6.85
N LYS A 2 -3.65 -10.87 -7.76
CA LYS A 2 -2.26 -11.35 -7.63
C LYS A 2 -1.42 -10.35 -6.86
N ALA A 3 -0.56 -10.84 -5.99
CA ALA A 3 0.35 -10.02 -5.19
C ALA A 3 1.71 -10.68 -5.05
N ALA A 4 2.77 -9.85 -4.98
CA ALA A 4 4.10 -10.30 -4.62
C ALA A 4 4.20 -10.36 -3.10
N VAL A 5 4.39 -11.55 -2.56
CA VAL A 5 4.34 -11.83 -1.13
C VAL A 5 5.73 -12.23 -0.63
N VAL A 6 6.15 -11.70 0.50
CA VAL A 6 7.43 -12.05 1.12
C VAL A 6 7.43 -13.54 1.46
N ARG A 7 8.47 -14.25 1.04
CA ARG A 7 8.61 -15.68 1.23
C ARG A 7 8.73 -16.06 2.70
N LYS A 8 8.30 -17.28 3.02
CA LYS A 8 8.29 -17.81 4.39
C LYS A 8 9.67 -17.79 5.05
N ASN A 9 10.73 -18.03 4.30
CA ASN A 9 12.11 -18.03 4.81
C ASN A 9 12.82 -16.69 4.71
N CYS A 10 12.15 -15.64 4.25
CA CYS A 10 12.70 -14.28 4.17
C CYS A 10 14.07 -14.23 3.47
N ASP A 11 14.18 -14.85 2.31
CA ASP A 11 15.43 -15.00 1.57
C ASP A 11 15.72 -13.90 0.55
N GLY A 12 14.94 -12.83 0.57
CA GLY A 12 15.08 -11.70 -0.36
C GLY A 12 14.31 -11.86 -1.67
N TYR A 13 13.53 -12.93 -1.81
CA TYR A 13 12.66 -13.19 -2.97
C TYR A 13 11.19 -13.09 -2.60
N PHE A 14 10.36 -13.03 -3.64
CA PHE A 14 8.90 -12.95 -3.49
C PHE A 14 8.23 -14.13 -4.19
N ASP A 15 7.11 -14.56 -3.65
CA ASP A 15 6.17 -15.45 -4.34
C ASP A 15 5.01 -14.64 -4.89
N VAL A 16 4.56 -14.92 -6.11
CA VAL A 16 3.35 -14.32 -6.66
C VAL A 16 2.18 -15.24 -6.31
N LYS A 17 1.25 -14.72 -5.51
CA LYS A 17 0.10 -15.48 -5.01
C LYS A 17 -1.20 -14.73 -5.26
N ASP A 18 -2.30 -15.47 -5.37
CA ASP A 18 -3.63 -14.87 -5.32
C ASP A 18 -4.00 -14.58 -3.88
N VAL A 19 -4.48 -13.35 -3.64
CA VAL A 19 -4.89 -12.91 -2.32
C VAL A 19 -6.28 -12.31 -2.39
N THR A 20 -7.00 -12.35 -1.27
CA THR A 20 -8.32 -11.74 -1.12
C THR A 20 -8.21 -10.44 -0.35
N LEU A 21 -8.85 -9.40 -0.86
CA LEU A 21 -8.91 -8.12 -0.17
C LEU A 21 -10.08 -8.12 0.83
N ARG A 22 -9.88 -7.49 1.98
CA ARG A 22 -10.97 -7.22 2.91
C ARG A 22 -11.85 -6.10 2.39
N ASP A 23 -13.03 -5.94 2.99
CA ASP A 23 -13.92 -4.83 2.67
C ASP A 23 -13.30 -3.48 3.06
N LEU A 24 -13.69 -2.42 2.37
CA LEU A 24 -13.24 -1.07 2.66
C LEU A 24 -13.82 -0.58 3.97
N LYS A 25 -12.96 0.02 4.79
CA LYS A 25 -13.34 0.74 6.01
C LYS A 25 -13.62 2.21 5.69
N PRO A 26 -14.28 2.96 6.61
CA PRO A 26 -14.44 4.40 6.43
C PRO A 26 -13.10 5.11 6.18
N GLY A 27 -13.08 6.03 5.23
CA GLY A 27 -11.89 6.77 4.85
C GLY A 27 -10.94 6.04 3.91
N GLU A 28 -11.23 4.82 3.51
CA GLU A 28 -10.39 4.04 2.59
C GLU A 28 -10.91 4.05 1.17
N ALA A 29 -10.00 3.85 0.22
CA ALA A 29 -10.33 3.71 -1.19
C ALA A 29 -9.63 2.48 -1.78
N LEU A 30 -10.25 1.85 -2.75
CA LEU A 30 -9.65 0.77 -3.51
C LEU A 30 -9.04 1.33 -4.79
N VAL A 31 -7.75 1.09 -4.97
CA VAL A 31 -6.99 1.56 -6.13
C VAL A 31 -6.58 0.37 -6.98
N LYS A 32 -6.93 0.42 -8.26
CA LYS A 32 -6.41 -0.54 -9.25
C LYS A 32 -5.04 -0.05 -9.69
N ILE A 33 -4.00 -0.75 -9.26
CA ILE A 33 -2.61 -0.38 -9.57
C ILE A 33 -2.33 -0.59 -11.05
N GLU A 34 -1.78 0.44 -11.69
CA GLU A 34 -1.31 0.40 -13.07
C GLU A 34 0.20 0.15 -13.12
N TYR A 35 0.95 0.83 -12.25
CA TYR A 35 2.40 0.70 -12.13
C TYR A 35 2.81 0.78 -10.68
N CYS A 36 3.85 0.04 -10.31
CA CYS A 36 4.47 0.13 -8.98
C CYS A 36 5.98 0.05 -9.14
N GLY A 37 6.69 1.10 -8.69
CA GLY A 37 8.14 1.12 -8.68
C GLY A 37 8.71 0.13 -7.67
N LEU A 38 9.87 -0.42 -7.96
CA LEU A 38 10.63 -1.25 -7.03
C LEU A 38 11.65 -0.38 -6.31
N CYS A 39 11.53 -0.28 -5.00
CA CYS A 39 12.47 0.43 -4.14
C CYS A 39 13.41 -0.57 -3.47
N HIS A 40 14.62 -0.13 -3.14
CA HIS A 40 15.58 -0.96 -2.42
C HIS A 40 15.03 -1.45 -1.06
N THR A 41 14.14 -0.68 -0.44
CA THR A 41 13.44 -1.06 0.79
C THR A 41 12.64 -2.36 0.61
N ASP A 42 12.04 -2.59 -0.54
CA ASP A 42 11.29 -3.84 -0.81
C ASP A 42 12.21 -5.05 -0.71
N ILE A 43 13.43 -4.94 -1.21
CA ILE A 43 14.45 -6.00 -1.13
C ILE A 43 14.86 -6.22 0.33
N HIS A 44 15.08 -5.15 1.10
CA HIS A 44 15.43 -5.24 2.51
C HIS A 44 14.33 -5.89 3.35
N VAL A 45 13.08 -5.56 3.09
CA VAL A 45 11.93 -6.19 3.76
C VAL A 45 11.86 -7.67 3.44
N ALA A 46 12.05 -8.05 2.18
CA ALA A 46 12.04 -9.45 1.75
C ALA A 46 13.18 -10.25 2.36
N ALA A 47 14.34 -9.62 2.57
CA ALA A 47 15.50 -10.26 3.20
C ALA A 47 15.43 -10.29 4.73
N GLY A 48 14.43 -9.63 5.34
CA GLY A 48 14.26 -9.60 6.79
C GLY A 48 15.14 -8.59 7.52
N ASP A 49 15.72 -7.61 6.82
CA ASP A 49 16.62 -6.61 7.40
C ASP A 49 15.91 -5.71 8.44
N PHE A 50 14.62 -5.51 8.30
CA PHE A 50 13.77 -4.78 9.25
C PHE A 50 12.96 -5.72 10.16
N GLY A 51 13.39 -6.98 10.29
CA GLY A 51 12.66 -8.03 10.97
C GLY A 51 11.95 -8.95 9.98
N LYS A 52 11.83 -10.22 10.33
CA LYS A 52 11.19 -11.20 9.48
C LYS A 52 9.69 -10.94 9.39
N ALA A 53 9.17 -10.78 8.19
CA ALA A 53 7.76 -10.50 7.94
C ALA A 53 7.22 -11.37 6.80
N PRO A 54 7.23 -12.71 6.95
CA PRO A 54 6.74 -13.59 5.90
C PRO A 54 5.25 -13.33 5.64
N GLY A 55 4.85 -13.43 4.37
CA GLY A 55 3.47 -13.19 3.98
C GLY A 55 3.12 -11.72 3.75
N ARG A 56 4.03 -10.79 4.02
CA ARG A 56 3.80 -9.36 3.79
C ARG A 56 3.81 -9.04 2.30
N ILE A 57 2.91 -8.18 1.90
CA ILE A 57 2.89 -7.60 0.57
C ILE A 57 3.55 -6.23 0.66
N THR A 58 4.61 -6.03 -0.13
CA THR A 58 5.35 -4.76 -0.15
C THR A 58 4.95 -3.90 -1.34
N GLY A 59 5.50 -2.71 -1.42
CA GLY A 59 5.29 -1.75 -2.47
C GLY A 59 4.75 -0.43 -1.93
N HIS A 60 5.44 0.67 -2.21
CA HIS A 60 5.07 2.00 -1.75
C HIS A 60 5.29 3.06 -2.82
N GLU A 61 5.42 2.64 -4.07
CA GLU A 61 5.59 3.53 -5.22
C GLU A 61 4.53 3.22 -6.29
N GLY A 62 3.31 2.96 -5.84
CA GLY A 62 2.21 2.60 -6.72
C GLY A 62 1.53 3.81 -7.36
N VAL A 63 1.11 3.65 -8.59
CA VAL A 63 0.24 4.60 -9.30
C VAL A 63 -0.93 3.82 -9.89
N GLY A 64 -2.12 4.33 -9.71
CA GLY A 64 -3.30 3.66 -10.23
C GLY A 64 -4.53 4.55 -10.22
N ARG A 65 -5.68 3.95 -10.46
CA ARG A 65 -6.97 4.64 -10.47
C ARG A 65 -7.89 4.12 -9.38
N VAL A 66 -8.61 5.04 -8.77
CA VAL A 66 -9.63 4.70 -7.78
C VAL A 66 -10.78 3.97 -8.47
N VAL A 67 -11.09 2.76 -8.01
CA VAL A 67 -12.19 1.94 -8.54
C VAL A 67 -13.34 1.79 -7.56
N LYS A 68 -13.12 2.04 -6.27
CA LYS A 68 -14.14 2.00 -5.23
C LYS A 68 -13.72 2.91 -4.08
N VAL A 69 -14.68 3.54 -3.45
CA VAL A 69 -14.45 4.36 -2.25
C VAL A 69 -15.28 3.83 -1.10
N GLY A 70 -14.71 3.88 0.10
CA GLY A 70 -15.40 3.53 1.34
C GLY A 70 -16.27 4.66 1.86
N PRO A 71 -16.99 4.42 2.97
CA PRO A 71 -17.78 5.47 3.61
C PRO A 71 -16.94 6.69 3.99
N ASN A 72 -17.51 7.87 3.92
CA ASN A 72 -16.90 9.15 4.30
C ASN A 72 -15.70 9.59 3.45
N VAL A 73 -15.49 8.99 2.29
CA VAL A 73 -14.46 9.44 1.34
C VAL A 73 -15.05 10.54 0.48
N THR A 74 -14.56 11.78 0.63
CA THR A 74 -15.03 12.96 -0.09
C THR A 74 -13.97 13.59 -0.99
N SER A 75 -12.69 13.33 -0.72
CA SER A 75 -11.57 13.91 -1.45
C SER A 75 -11.19 13.17 -2.73
N LEU A 76 -11.67 11.93 -2.89
CA LEU A 76 -11.40 11.09 -4.06
C LEU A 76 -12.69 10.66 -4.72
N LYS A 77 -12.63 10.51 -6.05
CA LYS A 77 -13.75 10.00 -6.86
C LYS A 77 -13.30 8.77 -7.63
N ILE A 78 -14.23 7.88 -7.93
CA ILE A 78 -13.97 6.74 -8.81
C ILE A 78 -13.47 7.26 -10.17
N GLY A 79 -12.36 6.71 -10.64
CA GLY A 79 -11.69 7.13 -11.87
C GLY A 79 -10.52 8.08 -11.66
N ASP A 80 -10.35 8.64 -10.46
CA ASP A 80 -9.21 9.50 -10.16
C ASP A 80 -7.90 8.71 -10.23
N ARG A 81 -6.87 9.34 -10.84
CA ARG A 81 -5.52 8.79 -10.84
C ARG A 81 -4.80 9.25 -9.59
N VAL A 82 -4.24 8.30 -8.85
CA VAL A 82 -3.61 8.55 -7.56
C VAL A 82 -2.27 7.84 -7.43
N SER A 83 -1.44 8.31 -6.53
CA SER A 83 -0.23 7.60 -6.12
C SER A 83 -0.39 7.07 -4.71
N VAL A 84 0.17 5.88 -4.48
CA VAL A 84 0.18 5.23 -3.18
C VAL A 84 1.62 5.25 -2.69
N ALA A 85 1.89 6.12 -1.71
CA ALA A 85 3.22 6.34 -1.20
C ALA A 85 3.49 5.56 0.08
N TRP A 86 4.66 5.75 0.66
CA TRP A 86 5.09 5.10 1.90
C TRP A 86 4.16 5.38 3.07
N PHE A 87 3.71 6.62 3.20
CA PHE A 87 2.89 7.06 4.32
C PHE A 87 1.51 6.40 4.29
N PHE A 88 1.19 5.66 5.34
CA PHE A 88 -0.07 4.91 5.40
C PHE A 88 -1.26 5.79 5.80
N SER A 89 -1.16 6.50 6.91
CA SER A 89 -2.25 7.37 7.36
C SER A 89 -1.79 8.42 8.34
N GLY A 90 -2.52 9.53 8.39
CA GLY A 90 -2.40 10.55 9.43
C GLY A 90 -3.74 10.75 10.11
N CYS A 91 -3.76 11.38 11.27
CA CYS A 91 -5.00 11.67 11.98
C CYS A 91 -5.80 12.82 11.36
N GLY A 92 -5.13 13.69 10.61
CA GLY A 92 -5.74 14.85 9.96
C GLY A 92 -6.03 16.04 10.87
N HIS A 93 -5.73 15.90 12.17
CA HIS A 93 -6.14 16.90 13.18
C HIS A 93 -4.97 17.48 13.98
N CYS A 94 -3.80 16.84 13.97
CA CYS A 94 -2.64 17.33 14.72
C CYS A 94 -1.89 18.39 13.91
N GLU A 95 -0.98 19.08 14.59
CA GLU A 95 -0.13 20.10 13.98
C GLU A 95 0.62 19.60 12.74
N TYR A 96 1.16 18.39 12.80
CA TYR A 96 1.93 17.81 11.71
C TYR A 96 1.06 17.50 10.48
N CYS A 97 -0.12 16.92 10.67
CA CYS A 97 -1.05 16.65 9.57
C CYS A 97 -1.55 17.93 8.91
N ILE A 98 -1.92 18.94 9.70
CA ILE A 98 -2.48 20.23 9.21
C ILE A 98 -1.42 21.01 8.43
N THR A 99 -0.15 20.96 8.85
CA THR A 99 0.94 21.69 8.21
C THR A 99 1.64 20.90 7.11
N GLY A 100 1.27 19.65 6.89
CA GLY A 100 1.89 18.78 5.89
C GLY A 100 3.23 18.19 6.30
N ASN A 101 3.50 18.11 7.59
CA ASN A 101 4.75 17.57 8.15
C ASN A 101 4.57 16.17 8.73
N GLU A 102 3.54 15.44 8.32
CA GLU A 102 3.36 14.05 8.70
C GLU A 102 4.50 13.15 8.11
#